data_2d0e2aeda0f644b147a4bef411be7ee0
#
_entry.id   2d0e2aeda0f644b147a4bef411be7ee0
#
_cell.length_a   1.000
_cell.length_b   1.000
_cell.length_c   1.000
_cell.angle_alpha   90.00
_cell.angle_beta   90.00
_cell.angle_gamma   90.00
#
_symmetry.space_group_name_H-M   'P 1'
#
loop_
_entity.id
_entity.type
_entity.pdbx_description
1 polymer ?
#
loop_
_entity_poly.entity_id
_entity_poly.type
_entity_poly.pdbx_seq_one_letter_code
_entity_poly.pdbx_strand_id
1 'polypeptide(L)'
;DYFDSIGLEYKYECPIVISKYSTLHPDFTFLSPITKQEIYWEHFGIMDNKEYVNNAISKLEAYNSIGIYQGKNLIITYETQIKSLNTNFFKNLVNEFLVIKNNSKNQI
;
A
#
# COMPACT_ATOMS: atom_id res chain seq x y z
N ASP A 1 16.37 -4.01 2.40
CA ASP A 1 15.72 -3.02 1.55
C ASP A 1 15.42 -1.72 2.30
N TYR A 2 14.72 -0.81 1.64
CA TYR A 2 14.43 0.50 2.25
C TYR A 2 13.64 0.39 3.56
N PHE A 3 12.67 -0.51 3.61
CA PHE A 3 11.83 -0.67 4.81
C PHE A 3 12.64 -1.18 5.99
N ASP A 4 13.52 -2.12 5.76
CA ASP A 4 14.41 -2.61 6.80
C ASP A 4 15.33 -1.50 7.30
N SER A 5 15.81 -0.66 6.38
CA SER A 5 16.74 0.41 6.72
C SER A 5 16.14 1.48 7.64
N ILE A 6 14.81 1.63 7.65
CA ILE A 6 14.13 2.59 8.52
C ILE A 6 13.40 1.92 9.70
N GLY A 7 13.60 0.62 9.88
CA GLY A 7 13.06 -0.12 11.03
C GLY A 7 11.56 -0.37 10.99
N LEU A 8 10.94 -0.38 9.81
CA LEU A 8 9.52 -0.70 9.68
C LEU A 8 9.30 -2.20 9.67
N GLU A 9 8.35 -2.66 10.47
CA GLU A 9 7.88 -4.04 10.42
C GLU A 9 6.94 -4.21 9.25
N TYR A 10 7.16 -5.23 8.43
CA TYR A 10 6.32 -5.50 7.27
C TYR A 10 6.30 -6.99 6.94
N LYS A 11 5.27 -7.36 6.17
CA LYS A 11 5.12 -8.72 5.63
C LYS A 11 4.87 -8.61 4.13
N TYR A 12 5.39 -9.59 3.39
CA TYR A 12 5.13 -9.71 1.95
C TYR A 12 3.90 -10.57 1.72
N GLU A 13 3.05 -10.12 0.82
CA GLU A 13 1.95 -10.92 0.27
C GLU A 13 1.14 -11.68 1.30
N CYS A 14 0.99 -11.11 2.50
CA CYS A 14 0.21 -11.71 3.57
C CYS A 14 -1.25 -11.77 3.14
N PRO A 15 -1.89 -12.95 3.14
CA PRO A 15 -3.23 -13.09 2.59
C PRO A 15 -4.29 -12.41 3.45
N ILE A 16 -5.26 -11.77 2.79
CA ILE A 16 -6.47 -11.24 3.40
C ILE A 16 -7.65 -11.96 2.79
N VAL A 17 -8.34 -12.77 3.57
CA VAL A 17 -9.50 -13.51 3.11
C VAL A 17 -10.70 -12.58 3.06
N ILE A 18 -11.24 -12.37 1.85
CA ILE A 18 -12.44 -11.55 1.63
C ILE A 18 -13.69 -12.41 1.82
N SER A 19 -13.67 -13.59 1.21
CA SER A 19 -14.78 -14.52 1.25
C SER A 19 -14.24 -15.94 1.03
N LYS A 20 -15.15 -16.92 1.02
CA LYS A 20 -14.81 -18.30 0.70
C LYS A 20 -14.09 -18.45 -0.64
N TYR A 21 -14.37 -17.55 -1.58
CA TYR A 21 -13.87 -17.65 -2.96
C TYR A 21 -12.87 -16.56 -3.33
N SER A 22 -12.54 -15.65 -2.44
CA SER A 22 -11.71 -14.51 -2.77
C SER A 22 -10.72 -14.19 -1.66
N THR A 23 -9.44 -14.10 -2.03
CA THR A 23 -8.35 -13.73 -1.13
C THR A 23 -7.49 -12.69 -1.82
N LEU A 24 -7.14 -11.62 -1.10
CA LEU A 24 -6.22 -10.60 -1.59
C LEU A 24 -4.84 -10.83 -1.01
N HIS A 25 -3.81 -10.46 -1.76
CA HIS A 25 -2.42 -10.54 -1.33
C HIS A 25 -1.75 -9.19 -1.56
N PRO A 26 -1.89 -8.23 -0.61
CA PRO A 26 -1.20 -6.95 -0.75
C PRO A 26 0.31 -7.18 -0.91
N ASP A 27 0.98 -6.36 -1.70
CA ASP A 27 2.42 -6.51 -1.88
C ASP A 27 3.15 -6.38 -0.54
N PHE A 28 2.72 -5.43 0.28
CA PHE A 28 3.25 -5.25 1.63
C PHE A 28 2.12 -5.00 2.62
N THR A 29 2.31 -5.47 3.83
CA THR A 29 1.48 -5.13 4.98
C THR A 29 2.39 -4.59 6.07
N PHE A 30 2.14 -3.37 6.52
CA PHE A 30 2.91 -2.71 7.57
C PHE A 30 2.08 -2.55 8.83
N LEU A 31 2.77 -2.56 9.97
CA LEU A 31 2.16 -2.16 11.22
C LEU A 31 2.50 -0.69 11.47
N SER A 32 1.48 0.16 11.56
CA SER A 32 1.72 1.57 11.84
C SER A 32 2.31 1.75 13.23
N PRO A 33 3.45 2.43 13.38
CA PRO A 33 4.01 2.70 14.70
C PRO A 33 3.17 3.67 15.53
N ILE A 34 2.25 4.40 14.89
CA ILE A 34 1.39 5.38 15.55
C ILE A 34 0.11 4.74 16.04
N THR A 35 -0.66 4.15 15.11
CA THR A 35 -1.99 3.61 15.42
C THR A 35 -1.96 2.15 15.83
N LYS A 36 -0.86 1.46 15.60
CA LYS A 36 -0.73 0.01 15.78
C LYS A 36 -1.67 -0.80 14.88
N GLN A 37 -2.22 -0.16 13.86
CA GLN A 37 -3.10 -0.81 12.89
C GLN A 37 -2.32 -1.14 11.62
N GLU A 38 -2.83 -2.11 10.87
CA GLU A 38 -2.22 -2.53 9.63
C GLU A 38 -2.50 -1.53 8.51
N ILE A 39 -1.48 -1.26 7.70
CA ILE A 39 -1.56 -0.45 6.49
C ILE A 39 -1.08 -1.32 5.35
N TYR A 40 -1.87 -1.38 4.28
CA TYR A 40 -1.61 -2.24 3.14
C TYR A 40 -1.06 -1.41 1.98
N TRP A 41 -0.17 -2.01 1.22
CA TRP A 41 0.43 -1.37 0.05
C TRP A 41 0.32 -2.28 -1.15
N GLU A 42 -0.34 -1.77 -2.20
CA GLU A 42 -0.41 -2.41 -3.51
C GLU A 42 0.33 -1.56 -4.53
N HIS A 43 1.21 -2.20 -5.27
CA HIS A 43 1.87 -1.57 -6.42
C HIS A 43 1.35 -2.22 -7.69
N PHE A 44 0.65 -1.42 -8.50
CA PHE A 44 0.15 -1.89 -9.78
C PHE A 44 1.21 -1.65 -10.86
N GLY A 45 1.52 -2.67 -11.64
CA GLY A 45 2.45 -2.57 -12.75
C GLY A 45 1.87 -1.77 -13.91
N ILE A 46 1.99 -2.26 -15.11
CA ILE A 46 1.69 -1.54 -16.35
C ILE A 46 0.24 -1.07 -16.45
N MET A 47 -0.01 0.19 -16.04
CA MET A 47 -1.35 0.78 -15.95
C MET A 47 -1.87 1.36 -17.27
N ASP A 48 -1.07 1.37 -18.32
CA ASP A 48 -1.51 1.75 -19.65
C ASP A 48 -2.03 0.56 -20.47
N ASN A 49 -2.20 -0.58 -19.84
CA ASN A 49 -2.83 -1.76 -20.40
C ASN A 49 -4.25 -1.87 -19.85
N LYS A 50 -5.27 -1.94 -20.74
CA LYS A 50 -6.68 -1.95 -20.33
C LYS A 50 -7.03 -3.12 -19.42
N GLU A 51 -6.52 -4.31 -19.70
CA GLU A 51 -6.78 -5.48 -18.89
C GLU A 51 -6.20 -5.32 -17.49
N TYR A 52 -4.99 -4.77 -17.39
CA TYR A 52 -4.36 -4.50 -16.10
C TYR A 52 -5.15 -3.48 -15.28
N VAL A 53 -5.66 -2.43 -15.94
CA VAL A 53 -6.48 -1.41 -15.28
C VAL A 53 -7.75 -2.01 -14.72
N ASN A 54 -8.43 -2.86 -15.49
CA ASN A 54 -9.65 -3.53 -15.04
C ASN A 54 -9.39 -4.43 -13.84
N ASN A 55 -8.27 -5.16 -13.85
CA ASN A 55 -7.89 -6.00 -12.72
C ASN A 55 -7.58 -5.17 -11.48
N ALA A 56 -6.92 -4.03 -11.64
CA ALA A 56 -6.63 -3.12 -10.54
C ALA A 56 -7.91 -2.56 -9.92
N ILE A 57 -8.87 -2.16 -10.75
CA ILE A 57 -10.17 -1.67 -10.28
C ILE A 57 -10.90 -2.76 -9.48
N SER A 58 -10.91 -3.98 -9.98
CA SER A 58 -11.54 -5.11 -9.28
C SER A 58 -10.90 -5.36 -7.92
N LYS A 59 -9.59 -5.26 -7.82
CA LYS A 59 -8.87 -5.38 -6.54
C LYS A 59 -9.27 -4.26 -5.58
N LEU A 60 -9.33 -3.02 -6.07
CA LEU A 60 -9.72 -1.88 -5.24
C LEU A 60 -11.15 -2.02 -4.71
N GLU A 61 -12.06 -2.50 -5.55
CA GLU A 61 -13.43 -2.78 -5.11
C GLU A 61 -13.45 -3.84 -4.01
N ALA A 62 -12.64 -4.88 -4.16
CA ALA A 62 -12.53 -5.93 -3.15
C ALA A 62 -11.99 -5.40 -1.82
N TYR A 63 -10.94 -4.56 -1.86
CA TYR A 63 -10.43 -3.91 -0.66
C TYR A 63 -11.50 -3.06 0.01
N ASN A 64 -12.20 -2.25 -0.78
CA ASN A 64 -13.22 -1.35 -0.27
C ASN A 64 -14.36 -2.12 0.41
N SER A 65 -14.67 -3.31 -0.09
CA SER A 65 -15.76 -4.13 0.46
C SER A 65 -15.50 -4.58 1.89
N ILE A 66 -14.26 -4.56 2.34
CA ILE A 66 -13.88 -4.95 3.71
C ILE A 66 -13.30 -3.79 4.52
N GLY A 67 -13.56 -2.56 4.10
CA GLY A 67 -13.17 -1.38 4.88
C GLY A 67 -11.75 -0.90 4.65
N ILE A 68 -11.10 -1.36 3.60
CA ILE A 68 -9.76 -0.92 3.25
C ILE A 68 -9.86 0.08 2.10
N TYR A 69 -9.44 1.33 2.36
CA TYR A 69 -9.60 2.44 1.41
C TYR A 69 -8.30 3.16 1.18
N GLN A 70 -8.08 3.59 -0.04
CA GLN A 70 -6.94 4.43 -0.39
C GLN A 70 -6.97 5.72 0.42
N GLY A 71 -5.81 6.08 0.99
CA GLY A 71 -5.69 7.28 1.83
C GLY A 71 -6.00 7.05 3.29
N LYS A 72 -6.65 5.95 3.64
CA LYS A 72 -6.96 5.58 5.02
C LYS A 72 -5.99 4.53 5.54
N ASN A 73 -6.04 3.35 4.96
CA ASN A 73 -5.23 2.19 5.35
C ASN A 73 -4.67 1.44 4.14
N LEU A 74 -4.72 2.04 2.97
CA LEU A 74 -4.23 1.47 1.73
C LEU A 74 -3.42 2.51 0.97
N ILE A 75 -2.19 2.14 0.60
CA ILE A 75 -1.33 2.94 -0.25
C ILE A 75 -1.31 2.27 -1.62
N ILE A 76 -1.58 3.06 -2.65
CA ILE A 76 -1.53 2.59 -4.03
C ILE A 76 -0.41 3.32 -4.75
N THR A 77 0.47 2.56 -5.37
CA THR A 77 1.44 3.07 -6.32
C THR A 77 1.28 2.33 -7.62
N TYR A 78 1.71 2.93 -8.71
CA TYR A 78 1.62 2.31 -10.03
C TYR A 78 2.68 2.88 -10.95
N GLU A 79 2.94 2.15 -12.01
CA GLU A 79 3.83 2.61 -13.09
C GLU A 79 3.20 2.30 -14.43
N THR A 80 3.64 3.02 -15.45
CA THR A 80 3.21 2.84 -16.83
C THR A 80 4.40 2.37 -17.66
N GLN A 81 4.16 2.06 -18.93
CA GLN A 81 5.25 1.72 -19.84
C GLN A 81 6.19 2.91 -20.09
N ILE A 82 5.70 4.12 -19.90
CA ILE A 82 6.45 5.35 -20.14
C ILE A 82 7.21 5.79 -18.89
N LYS A 83 6.62 5.61 -17.72
CA LYS A 83 7.17 6.02 -16.42
C LYS A 83 7.25 4.85 -15.47
N SER A 84 8.43 4.60 -14.94
CA SER A 84 8.61 3.66 -13.85
C SER A 84 8.48 4.39 -12.51
N LEU A 85 8.37 3.62 -11.42
CA LEU A 85 8.25 4.17 -10.07
C LEU A 85 9.48 5.01 -9.69
N ASN A 86 9.26 6.25 -9.30
CA ASN A 86 10.32 7.14 -8.85
C ASN A 86 10.66 6.84 -7.40
N THR A 87 11.94 6.56 -7.11
CA THR A 87 12.40 6.20 -5.77
C THR A 87 12.13 7.28 -4.73
N ASN A 88 12.30 8.56 -5.09
CA ASN A 88 12.03 9.67 -4.17
C ASN A 88 10.55 9.78 -3.85
N PHE A 89 9.69 9.60 -4.84
CA PHE A 89 8.24 9.57 -4.64
C PHE A 89 7.84 8.45 -3.68
N PHE A 90 8.42 7.26 -3.87
CA PHE A 90 8.20 6.11 -3.01
C PHE A 90 8.60 6.42 -1.56
N LYS A 91 9.79 6.99 -1.36
CA LYS A 91 10.28 7.37 -0.03
C LYS A 91 9.39 8.42 0.63
N ASN A 92 8.91 9.39 -0.15
CA ASN A 92 8.01 10.41 0.36
C ASN A 92 6.68 9.83 0.82
N LEU A 93 6.14 8.85 0.08
CA LEU A 93 4.93 8.15 0.50
C LEU A 93 5.14 7.40 1.80
N VAL A 94 6.25 6.68 1.94
CA VAL A 94 6.57 5.98 3.19
C VAL A 94 6.62 6.97 4.35
N ASN A 95 7.33 8.07 4.17
CA ASN A 95 7.46 9.08 5.22
C ASN A 95 6.09 9.68 5.59
N GLU A 96 5.29 10.03 4.61
CA GLU A 96 3.99 10.64 4.84
C GLU A 96 3.06 9.71 5.63
N PHE A 97 2.97 8.44 5.24
CA PHE A 97 2.01 7.52 5.83
C PHE A 97 2.50 6.81 7.09
N LEU A 98 3.82 6.62 7.22
CA LEU A 98 4.34 5.72 8.24
C LEU A 98 5.32 6.38 9.21
N VAL A 99 6.00 7.44 8.81
CA VAL A 99 7.06 8.07 9.61
C VAL A 99 6.71 9.50 10.00
N ILE A 100 6.38 10.36 9.04
CA ILE A 100 6.14 11.79 9.30
C ILE A 100 4.97 12.01 10.25
N LYS A 101 3.91 11.21 10.17
CA LYS A 101 2.77 11.31 11.09
C LYS A 101 3.21 11.20 12.54
N ASN A 102 4.19 10.34 12.81
CA ASN A 102 4.74 10.21 14.15
C ASN A 102 5.44 11.48 14.59
N ASN A 103 6.27 12.06 13.71
CA ASN A 103 7.00 13.29 14.00
C ASN A 103 6.05 14.46 14.22
N SER A 104 5.01 14.60 13.42
CA SER A 104 4.02 15.66 13.58
C SER A 104 3.30 15.57 14.91
N LYS A 105 2.97 14.38 15.37
CA LYS A 105 2.36 14.18 16.70
C LYS A 105 3.27 14.60 17.82
N ASN A 106 4.56 14.35 17.68
CA ASN A 106 5.54 14.66 18.71
C ASN A 106 5.84 16.16 18.81
N GLN A 107 5.48 16.93 17.81
CA GLN A 107 5.69 18.39 17.80
C GLN A 107 4.59 19.16 18.52
N ILE A 108 3.53 18.52 18.89
CA ILE A 108 2.44 19.12 19.63
C ILE A 108 2.67 18.97 21.11
#